data_29d71cb09b96008ab51e1c9e1c923ad9
#
_entry.id   29d71cb09b96008ab51e1c9e1c923ad9
#
_cell.length_a   1.000
_cell.length_b   1.000
_cell.length_c   1.000
_cell.angle_alpha   90.00
_cell.angle_beta   90.00
_cell.angle_gamma   90.00
#
_symmetry.space_group_name_H-M   'P 1'
#
loop_
_entity.id
_entity.type
_entity.pdbx_description
1 polymer ?
#
loop_
_entity_poly.entity_id
_entity_poly.type
_entity_poly.pdbx_seq_one_letter_code
_entity_poly.pdbx_strand_id
1 'polypeptide(L)'
;MNATVVIPTYWAGDDARANAPGTYDHSTKLNATNPELDRCLASLEQVRDIPRIILLVVCPISATADVSRRVHEIVDAHPTLKVTVVTNTQASRIADRVAQIAPKGSGECVSLRGYGAIRNMGLACAAVLGHDAVVFLDDDETVIDADFMKRATYALGQQTRQGLPILVKSGYFYDRDGSPLAPTDKVGICHRWWTKRIEFNRWMKKALSGTRISRSNYVCGGLMALHARAFTRVAFDPFITRGEDLDYLFNMRMFGYDVWFDNEWTVRHLPPESEKRSPRFMQDVYRWYYERAKLTFAAHQQELVPVTAASLMPYPGPWISRELDRVRKTAMVRSMFTREREGYLRIWRHGIDEAKTYARQNDASYLRFQSFWPKIMDELWRDAQLTSILEGTE
;
A
#
# COMPACT_ATOMS: atom_id res chain seq x y z
N MET A 1 -21.86 -1.75 10.09
CA MET A 1 -20.89 -1.55 8.99
C MET A 1 -20.47 -2.92 8.49
N ASN A 2 -20.71 -3.20 7.22
CA ASN A 2 -20.32 -4.46 6.56
C ASN A 2 -18.86 -4.33 6.08
N ALA A 3 -17.90 -4.62 6.97
CA ALA A 3 -16.48 -4.50 6.67
C ALA A 3 -15.90 -5.79 6.07
N THR A 4 -14.77 -5.71 5.39
CA THR A 4 -13.93 -6.85 4.97
C THR A 4 -12.47 -6.56 5.28
N VAL A 5 -11.69 -7.61 5.52
CA VAL A 5 -10.22 -7.52 5.60
C VAL A 5 -9.66 -7.89 4.22
N VAL A 6 -8.73 -7.08 3.69
CA VAL A 6 -8.04 -7.36 2.43
C VAL A 6 -6.57 -7.60 2.70
N ILE A 7 -6.09 -8.78 2.34
CA ILE A 7 -4.71 -9.22 2.56
C ILE A 7 -4.06 -9.50 1.21
N PRO A 8 -3.11 -8.67 0.73
CA PRO A 8 -2.24 -9.07 -0.36
C PRO A 8 -1.15 -10.00 0.17
N THR A 9 -0.93 -11.13 -0.52
CA THR A 9 0.14 -12.08 -0.19
C THR A 9 1.04 -12.28 -1.39
N TYR A 10 2.34 -12.18 -1.19
CA TYR A 10 3.33 -12.11 -2.27
C TYR A 10 4.18 -13.36 -2.33
N TRP A 11 4.14 -14.05 -3.47
CA TRP A 11 4.84 -15.30 -3.66
C TRP A 11 5.88 -15.21 -4.78
N ALA A 12 7.10 -15.70 -4.50
CA ALA A 12 8.14 -15.84 -5.51
C ALA A 12 7.85 -17.07 -6.38
N GLY A 13 8.00 -16.90 -7.71
CA GLY A 13 8.19 -18.05 -8.58
C GLY A 13 9.68 -18.48 -8.58
N ASP A 14 9.99 -19.63 -9.20
CA ASP A 14 11.35 -20.13 -9.31
C ASP A 14 12.30 -19.16 -10.08
N ASP A 15 11.73 -18.25 -10.88
CA ASP A 15 12.43 -17.23 -11.67
C ASP A 15 12.35 -15.82 -11.04
N ALA A 16 12.56 -15.66 -9.76
CA ALA A 16 12.51 -14.35 -9.09
C ALA A 16 13.61 -13.38 -9.59
N ARG A 17 13.54 -12.94 -10.83
CA ARG A 17 14.27 -11.77 -11.38
C ARG A 17 13.56 -10.47 -11.00
N ALA A 18 13.50 -10.20 -9.73
CA ALA A 18 12.85 -9.01 -9.18
C ALA A 18 13.80 -7.82 -9.17
N ASN A 19 13.86 -7.03 -10.24
CA ASN A 19 14.60 -5.76 -10.22
C ASN A 19 13.92 -4.62 -11.01
N ALA A 20 12.68 -4.81 -11.48
CA ALA A 20 11.95 -3.73 -12.13
C ALA A 20 11.32 -2.77 -11.10
N PRO A 21 11.21 -1.46 -11.39
CA PRO A 21 10.43 -0.54 -10.57
C PRO A 21 8.99 -1.07 -10.41
N GLY A 22 8.46 -1.05 -9.17
CA GLY A 22 7.12 -1.57 -8.89
C GLY A 22 7.04 -3.07 -8.55
N THR A 23 8.18 -3.78 -8.55
CA THR A 23 8.22 -5.18 -8.09
C THR A 23 8.30 -5.23 -6.57
N TYR A 24 7.51 -6.09 -5.94
CA TYR A 24 7.53 -6.28 -4.50
C TYR A 24 8.84 -6.92 -4.04
N ASP A 25 9.44 -6.39 -2.97
CA ASP A 25 10.77 -6.79 -2.49
C ASP A 25 10.78 -7.86 -1.39
N HIS A 26 9.59 -8.31 -0.96
CA HIS A 26 9.39 -9.31 0.09
C HIS A 26 8.44 -10.41 -0.37
N SER A 27 8.91 -11.30 -1.24
CA SER A 27 8.07 -12.41 -1.69
C SER A 27 8.39 -13.70 -0.94
N THR A 28 7.36 -14.42 -0.52
CA THR A 28 7.45 -15.71 0.15
C THR A 28 7.86 -16.80 -0.85
N LYS A 29 8.81 -17.65 -0.49
CA LYS A 29 9.20 -18.81 -1.32
C LYS A 29 8.11 -19.88 -1.24
N LEU A 30 7.83 -20.55 -2.37
CA LEU A 30 6.80 -21.59 -2.45
C LEU A 30 7.01 -22.73 -1.43
N ASN A 31 8.26 -23.09 -1.16
CA ASN A 31 8.64 -24.15 -0.22
C ASN A 31 8.92 -23.63 1.21
N ALA A 32 8.51 -22.42 1.58
CA ALA A 32 8.67 -21.90 2.93
C ALA A 32 7.92 -22.78 3.94
N THR A 33 8.59 -23.17 5.01
CA THR A 33 8.03 -24.03 6.07
C THR A 33 7.11 -23.28 7.03
N ASN A 34 7.31 -22.00 7.20
CA ASN A 34 6.49 -21.13 8.04
C ASN A 34 6.26 -19.80 7.31
N PRO A 35 5.35 -19.79 6.32
CA PRO A 35 5.08 -18.61 5.52
C PRO A 35 4.43 -17.51 6.36
N GLU A 36 4.66 -16.27 5.94
CA GLU A 36 4.11 -15.08 6.59
C GLU A 36 2.57 -15.15 6.68
N LEU A 37 1.93 -15.56 5.59
CA LEU A 37 0.48 -15.71 5.49
C LEU A 37 -0.10 -16.61 6.58
N ASP A 38 0.52 -17.74 6.87
CA ASP A 38 0.05 -18.68 7.89
C ASP A 38 0.00 -18.02 9.29
N ARG A 39 1.06 -17.31 9.66
CA ARG A 39 1.10 -16.54 10.91
C ARG A 39 0.08 -15.42 10.96
N CYS A 40 -0.13 -14.73 9.84
CA CYS A 40 -1.13 -13.67 9.73
C CYS A 40 -2.53 -14.25 9.97
N LEU A 41 -2.92 -15.31 9.26
CA LEU A 41 -4.23 -15.98 9.41
C LEU A 41 -4.41 -16.54 10.82
N ALA A 42 -3.43 -17.23 11.38
CA ALA A 42 -3.47 -17.72 12.76
C ALA A 42 -3.74 -16.59 13.78
N SER A 43 -3.19 -15.41 13.55
CA SER A 43 -3.44 -14.26 14.42
C SER A 43 -4.86 -13.71 14.31
N LEU A 44 -5.51 -13.89 13.15
CA LEU A 44 -6.89 -13.44 12.90
C LEU A 44 -7.93 -14.36 13.51
N GLU A 45 -7.64 -15.64 13.78
CA GLU A 45 -8.57 -16.57 14.42
C GLU A 45 -8.95 -16.16 15.85
N GLN A 46 -8.11 -15.37 16.52
CA GLN A 46 -8.41 -14.84 17.86
C GLN A 46 -9.21 -13.53 17.85
N VAL A 47 -9.45 -12.94 16.67
CA VAL A 47 -10.18 -11.67 16.53
C VAL A 47 -11.68 -11.91 16.67
N ARG A 48 -12.33 -11.14 17.53
CA ARG A 48 -13.79 -11.19 17.69
C ARG A 48 -14.47 -10.63 16.45
N ASP A 49 -15.54 -11.31 16.02
CA ASP A 49 -16.35 -10.87 14.88
C ASP A 49 -15.54 -10.60 13.61
N ILE A 50 -14.55 -11.48 13.34
CA ILE A 50 -13.74 -11.36 12.11
C ILE A 50 -14.64 -11.47 10.87
N PRO A 51 -14.64 -10.47 9.98
CA PRO A 51 -15.45 -10.52 8.77
C PRO A 51 -14.83 -11.45 7.73
N ARG A 52 -15.47 -11.54 6.55
CA ARG A 52 -14.86 -12.17 5.37
C ARG A 52 -13.50 -11.54 5.07
N ILE A 53 -12.53 -12.38 4.73
CA ILE A 53 -11.19 -11.97 4.28
C ILE A 53 -11.13 -12.12 2.77
N ILE A 54 -10.66 -11.10 2.06
CA ILE A 54 -10.32 -11.14 0.64
C ILE A 54 -8.80 -11.27 0.54
N LEU A 55 -8.34 -12.45 0.11
CA LEU A 55 -6.92 -12.77 0.00
C LEU A 55 -6.47 -12.61 -1.45
N LEU A 56 -5.64 -11.60 -1.73
CA LEU A 56 -5.11 -11.31 -3.06
C LEU A 56 -3.79 -12.05 -3.26
N VAL A 57 -3.79 -13.07 -4.12
CA VAL A 57 -2.60 -13.92 -4.36
C VAL A 57 -1.75 -13.33 -5.48
N VAL A 58 -0.68 -12.67 -5.11
CA VAL A 58 0.25 -12.00 -6.02
C VAL A 58 1.43 -12.94 -6.32
N CYS A 59 1.51 -13.39 -7.57
CA CYS A 59 2.60 -14.26 -8.02
C CYS A 59 2.83 -14.10 -9.54
N PRO A 60 3.97 -14.56 -10.08
CA PRO A 60 4.17 -14.69 -11.51
C PRO A 60 3.10 -15.58 -12.15
N ILE A 61 2.66 -15.25 -13.36
CA ILE A 61 1.61 -16.01 -14.07
C ILE A 61 1.99 -17.50 -14.21
N SER A 62 3.26 -17.78 -14.47
CA SER A 62 3.79 -19.16 -14.60
C SER A 62 3.69 -19.98 -13.31
N ALA A 63 3.64 -19.34 -12.15
CA ALA A 63 3.58 -19.99 -10.85
C ALA A 63 2.13 -20.04 -10.28
N THR A 64 1.12 -19.52 -10.98
CA THR A 64 -0.24 -19.36 -10.46
C THR A 64 -0.83 -20.66 -9.90
N ALA A 65 -0.68 -21.79 -10.62
CA ALA A 65 -1.26 -23.07 -10.19
C ALA A 65 -0.63 -23.59 -8.88
N ASP A 66 0.71 -23.56 -8.78
CA ASP A 66 1.43 -24.08 -7.62
C ASP A 66 1.22 -23.17 -6.40
N VAL A 67 1.28 -21.84 -6.60
CA VAL A 67 1.03 -20.88 -5.54
C VAL A 67 -0.43 -20.97 -5.08
N SER A 68 -1.40 -21.07 -5.98
CA SER A 68 -2.82 -21.23 -5.63
C SER A 68 -3.05 -22.46 -4.77
N ARG A 69 -2.50 -23.61 -5.16
CA ARG A 69 -2.58 -24.84 -4.35
C ARG A 69 -2.00 -24.64 -2.95
N ARG A 70 -0.80 -24.06 -2.85
CA ARG A 70 -0.14 -23.81 -1.58
C ARG A 70 -0.94 -22.85 -0.68
N VAL A 71 -1.51 -21.82 -1.27
CA VAL A 71 -2.35 -20.85 -0.54
C VAL A 71 -3.64 -21.52 -0.03
N HIS A 72 -4.29 -22.40 -0.83
CA HIS A 72 -5.46 -23.13 -0.37
C HIS A 72 -5.11 -24.09 0.78
N GLU A 73 -3.97 -24.81 0.73
CA GLU A 73 -3.50 -25.62 1.84
C GLU A 73 -3.36 -24.82 3.15
N ILE A 74 -2.85 -23.59 3.06
CA ILE A 74 -2.73 -22.70 4.22
C ILE A 74 -4.12 -22.25 4.69
N VAL A 75 -4.99 -21.79 3.79
CA VAL A 75 -6.35 -21.35 4.13
C VAL A 75 -7.16 -22.47 4.78
N ASP A 76 -7.08 -23.68 4.26
CA ASP A 76 -7.77 -24.87 4.78
C ASP A 76 -7.31 -25.26 6.20
N ALA A 77 -6.10 -24.88 6.57
CA ALA A 77 -5.60 -25.03 7.95
C ALA A 77 -6.27 -24.05 8.95
N HIS A 78 -6.98 -23.03 8.47
CA HIS A 78 -7.70 -22.03 9.27
C HIS A 78 -9.22 -22.04 9.01
N PRO A 79 -9.95 -23.15 9.29
CA PRO A 79 -11.33 -23.35 8.88
C PRO A 79 -12.34 -22.42 9.59
N THR A 80 -11.93 -21.73 10.63
CA THR A 80 -12.75 -20.73 11.33
C THR A 80 -12.87 -19.41 10.58
N LEU A 81 -11.96 -19.15 9.62
CA LEU A 81 -11.93 -17.93 8.83
C LEU A 81 -12.72 -18.10 7.51
N LYS A 82 -13.49 -17.09 7.14
CA LYS A 82 -14.15 -17.02 5.84
C LYS A 82 -13.24 -16.31 4.85
N VAL A 83 -12.50 -17.04 4.02
CA VAL A 83 -11.52 -16.50 3.07
C VAL A 83 -12.02 -16.64 1.64
N THR A 84 -12.04 -15.54 0.90
CA THR A 84 -12.20 -15.51 -0.57
C THR A 84 -10.83 -15.35 -1.19
N VAL A 85 -10.34 -16.39 -1.86
CA VAL A 85 -9.03 -16.38 -2.53
C VAL A 85 -9.17 -15.80 -3.93
N VAL A 86 -8.42 -14.74 -4.22
CA VAL A 86 -8.40 -14.06 -5.52
C VAL A 86 -7.05 -14.29 -6.18
N THR A 87 -7.03 -15.17 -7.15
CA THR A 87 -5.84 -15.47 -7.96
C THR A 87 -5.84 -14.65 -9.26
N ASN A 88 -4.85 -14.84 -10.11
CA ASN A 88 -4.82 -14.23 -11.44
C ASN A 88 -6.08 -14.52 -12.27
N THR A 89 -6.76 -15.66 -12.03
CA THR A 89 -7.99 -16.04 -12.74
C THR A 89 -9.15 -15.11 -12.40
N GLN A 90 -9.48 -14.94 -11.12
CA GLN A 90 -10.55 -14.04 -10.67
C GLN A 90 -10.19 -12.58 -10.97
N ALA A 91 -8.95 -12.21 -10.72
CA ALA A 91 -8.46 -10.85 -10.97
C ALA A 91 -8.58 -10.44 -12.45
N SER A 92 -8.31 -11.36 -13.38
CA SER A 92 -8.46 -11.05 -14.82
C SER A 92 -9.92 -10.74 -15.19
N ARG A 93 -10.91 -11.44 -14.60
CA ARG A 93 -12.32 -11.17 -14.86
C ARG A 93 -12.74 -9.77 -14.42
N ILE A 94 -12.25 -9.34 -13.23
CA ILE A 94 -12.48 -7.97 -12.75
C ILE A 94 -11.78 -6.95 -13.65
N ALA A 95 -10.52 -7.19 -14.02
CA ALA A 95 -9.76 -6.31 -14.92
C ALA A 95 -10.42 -6.18 -16.30
N ASP A 96 -10.95 -7.27 -16.86
CA ASP A 96 -11.70 -7.28 -18.12
C ASP A 96 -12.98 -6.45 -18.03
N ARG A 97 -13.71 -6.55 -16.90
CA ARG A 97 -14.88 -5.71 -16.65
C ARG A 97 -14.52 -4.24 -16.56
N VAL A 98 -13.45 -3.90 -15.85
CA VAL A 98 -12.90 -2.52 -15.80
C VAL A 98 -12.53 -2.00 -17.18
N ALA A 99 -11.91 -2.82 -18.03
CA ALA A 99 -11.54 -2.47 -19.39
C ALA A 99 -12.75 -2.22 -20.32
N GLN A 100 -13.93 -2.73 -19.98
CA GLN A 100 -15.20 -2.45 -20.67
C GLN A 100 -15.81 -1.11 -20.23
N ILE A 101 -15.59 -0.69 -18.98
CA ILE A 101 -16.18 0.52 -18.39
C ILE A 101 -15.35 1.77 -18.68
N ALA A 102 -14.03 1.62 -18.76
CA ALA A 102 -13.04 2.70 -18.82
C ALA A 102 -12.12 2.54 -20.06
N PRO A 103 -11.33 3.58 -20.44
CA PRO A 103 -10.46 3.52 -21.60
C PRO A 103 -9.50 2.31 -21.58
N LYS A 104 -9.04 1.92 -22.78
CA LYS A 104 -8.06 0.85 -22.96
C LYS A 104 -6.85 1.05 -22.04
N GLY A 105 -6.43 -0.02 -21.35
CA GLY A 105 -5.33 -0.01 -20.37
C GLY A 105 -5.79 0.20 -18.92
N SER A 106 -7.03 0.65 -18.65
CA SER A 106 -7.54 0.83 -17.29
C SER A 106 -7.63 -0.46 -16.49
N GLY A 107 -7.82 -1.61 -17.15
CA GLY A 107 -7.79 -2.93 -16.50
C GLY A 107 -6.44 -3.24 -15.82
N GLU A 108 -5.33 -2.74 -16.36
CA GLU A 108 -4.01 -2.91 -15.75
C GLU A 108 -3.88 -2.12 -14.43
N CYS A 109 -4.66 -1.05 -14.28
CA CYS A 109 -4.72 -0.25 -13.07
C CYS A 109 -5.50 -0.91 -11.92
N VAL A 110 -6.20 -2.02 -12.23
CA VAL A 110 -6.93 -2.87 -11.27
C VAL A 110 -6.49 -4.31 -11.52
N SER A 111 -5.33 -4.68 -11.00
CA SER A 111 -4.70 -5.96 -11.29
C SER A 111 -3.83 -6.42 -10.12
N LEU A 112 -3.32 -7.65 -10.18
CA LEU A 112 -2.35 -8.17 -9.21
C LEU A 112 -0.89 -7.83 -9.57
N ARG A 113 -0.66 -6.64 -10.15
CA ARG A 113 0.67 -6.17 -10.56
C ARG A 113 0.89 -4.72 -10.15
N GLY A 114 2.01 -4.45 -9.45
CA GLY A 114 2.33 -3.13 -8.93
C GLY A 114 1.55 -2.80 -7.64
N TYR A 115 2.10 -1.92 -6.84
CA TYR A 115 1.59 -1.65 -5.48
C TYR A 115 0.17 -1.09 -5.48
N GLY A 116 -0.07 0.01 -6.18
CA GLY A 116 -1.39 0.66 -6.19
C GLY A 116 -2.46 -0.15 -6.91
N ALA A 117 -2.10 -0.86 -8.00
CA ALA A 117 -3.07 -1.67 -8.75
C ALA A 117 -3.57 -2.89 -7.93
N ILE A 118 -2.70 -3.48 -7.09
CA ILE A 118 -3.09 -4.55 -6.16
C ILE A 118 -4.07 -4.02 -5.11
N ARG A 119 -3.82 -2.84 -4.53
CA ARG A 119 -4.76 -2.20 -3.60
C ARG A 119 -6.10 -1.89 -4.30
N ASN A 120 -6.08 -1.38 -5.53
CA ASN A 120 -7.28 -1.15 -6.34
C ASN A 120 -8.06 -2.44 -6.60
N MET A 121 -7.38 -3.57 -6.86
CA MET A 121 -8.03 -4.88 -6.99
C MET A 121 -8.77 -5.25 -5.70
N GLY A 122 -8.15 -5.05 -4.53
CA GLY A 122 -8.81 -5.27 -3.24
C GLY A 122 -10.06 -4.41 -3.05
N LEU A 123 -10.01 -3.12 -3.43
CA LEU A 123 -11.17 -2.22 -3.39
C LEU A 123 -12.26 -2.67 -4.37
N ALA A 124 -11.88 -3.11 -5.57
CA ALA A 124 -12.82 -3.63 -6.57
C ALA A 124 -13.53 -4.89 -6.08
N CYS A 125 -12.80 -5.86 -5.50
CA CYS A 125 -13.39 -7.06 -4.90
C CYS A 125 -14.36 -6.69 -3.77
N ALA A 126 -14.00 -5.73 -2.92
CA ALA A 126 -14.87 -5.27 -1.84
C ALA A 126 -16.15 -4.60 -2.36
N ALA A 127 -16.06 -3.84 -3.46
CA ALA A 127 -17.22 -3.24 -4.11
C ALA A 127 -18.14 -4.32 -4.73
N VAL A 128 -17.58 -5.29 -5.45
CA VAL A 128 -18.31 -6.43 -6.03
C VAL A 128 -19.08 -7.18 -4.94
N LEU A 129 -18.47 -7.43 -3.79
CA LEU A 129 -19.10 -8.11 -2.65
C LEU A 129 -20.00 -7.18 -1.79
N GLY A 130 -20.08 -5.89 -2.12
CA GLY A 130 -20.96 -4.91 -1.46
C GLY A 130 -20.55 -4.56 -0.04
N HIS A 131 -19.24 -4.47 0.25
CA HIS A 131 -18.73 -4.09 1.56
C HIS A 131 -18.68 -2.58 1.77
N ASP A 132 -19.10 -2.12 2.96
CA ASP A 132 -19.13 -0.69 3.33
C ASP A 132 -17.77 -0.16 3.76
N ALA A 133 -16.86 -1.05 4.15
CA ALA A 133 -15.52 -0.70 4.61
C ALA A 133 -14.50 -1.79 4.24
N VAL A 134 -13.27 -1.34 3.97
CA VAL A 134 -12.10 -2.19 3.74
C VAL A 134 -11.07 -1.93 4.83
N VAL A 135 -10.53 -2.99 5.40
CA VAL A 135 -9.39 -2.97 6.31
C VAL A 135 -8.23 -3.71 5.63
N PHE A 136 -7.20 -2.98 5.22
CA PHE A 136 -5.98 -3.61 4.71
C PHE A 136 -5.13 -4.15 5.86
N LEU A 137 -4.58 -5.34 5.66
CA LEU A 137 -3.60 -5.99 6.52
C LEU A 137 -2.56 -6.66 5.60
N ASP A 138 -1.26 -6.46 5.84
CA ASP A 138 -0.22 -7.13 5.07
C ASP A 138 0.02 -8.55 5.62
N ASP A 139 0.46 -9.50 4.77
CA ASP A 139 0.63 -10.91 5.15
C ASP A 139 1.79 -11.15 6.13
N ASP A 140 2.68 -10.18 6.30
CA ASP A 140 3.77 -10.19 7.28
C ASP A 140 3.42 -9.44 8.60
N GLU A 141 2.15 -9.07 8.77
CA GLU A 141 1.62 -8.47 9.99
C GLU A 141 0.82 -9.47 10.82
N THR A 142 0.92 -9.39 12.14
CA THR A 142 0.14 -10.21 13.06
C THR A 142 -0.70 -9.35 13.99
N VAL A 143 -1.98 -9.71 14.12
CA VAL A 143 -2.90 -9.04 15.03
C VAL A 143 -2.61 -9.46 16.45
N ILE A 144 -2.55 -8.49 17.38
CA ILE A 144 -2.21 -8.71 18.80
C ILE A 144 -3.38 -8.41 19.76
N ASP A 145 -4.53 -8.04 19.23
CA ASP A 145 -5.71 -7.61 20.00
C ASP A 145 -6.99 -8.23 19.44
N ALA A 146 -7.72 -8.94 20.30
CA ALA A 146 -9.00 -9.53 19.92
C ALA A 146 -10.08 -8.50 19.50
N ASP A 147 -9.96 -7.24 19.93
CA ASP A 147 -10.81 -6.13 19.51
C ASP A 147 -10.34 -5.43 18.21
N PHE A 148 -9.46 -6.05 17.43
CA PHE A 148 -8.87 -5.48 16.22
C PHE A 148 -9.90 -4.83 15.29
N MET A 149 -10.98 -5.54 14.94
CA MET A 149 -12.03 -5.00 14.04
C MET A 149 -12.80 -3.83 14.67
N LYS A 150 -13.08 -3.88 15.96
CA LYS A 150 -13.69 -2.78 16.70
C LYS A 150 -12.80 -1.52 16.69
N ARG A 151 -11.48 -1.71 16.81
CA ARG A 151 -10.52 -0.60 16.68
C ARG A 151 -10.43 -0.10 15.24
N ALA A 152 -10.36 -1.01 14.26
CA ALA A 152 -10.32 -0.67 12.84
C ALA A 152 -11.51 0.20 12.42
N THR A 153 -12.71 -0.12 12.86
CA THR A 153 -13.94 0.58 12.48
C THR A 153 -14.31 1.74 13.42
N TYR A 154 -13.57 1.95 14.51
CA TYR A 154 -13.84 3.05 15.44
C TYR A 154 -13.82 4.41 14.71
N ALA A 155 -14.90 5.17 14.86
CA ALA A 155 -15.14 6.48 14.25
C ALA A 155 -15.15 6.52 12.71
N LEU A 156 -14.91 5.38 12.02
CA LEU A 156 -14.92 5.32 10.56
C LEU A 156 -16.33 5.62 10.02
N GLY A 157 -16.43 6.51 9.02
CA GLY A 157 -17.69 6.97 8.46
C GLY A 157 -18.36 8.10 9.26
N GLN A 158 -17.86 8.44 10.46
CA GLN A 158 -18.36 9.52 11.32
C GLN A 158 -17.68 10.86 10.99
N GLN A 159 -18.04 11.90 11.74
CA GLN A 159 -17.43 13.22 11.65
C GLN A 159 -16.77 13.59 12.99
N THR A 160 -15.71 14.38 12.90
CA THR A 160 -15.12 15.04 14.07
C THR A 160 -16.07 16.09 14.64
N ARG A 161 -15.77 16.61 15.82
CA ARG A 161 -16.52 17.75 16.40
C ARG A 161 -16.53 19.00 15.51
N GLN A 162 -15.58 19.12 14.57
CA GLN A 162 -15.48 20.22 13.61
C GLN A 162 -16.20 19.92 12.29
N GLY A 163 -16.96 18.80 12.19
CA GLY A 163 -17.67 18.39 10.98
C GLY A 163 -16.80 17.74 9.90
N LEU A 164 -15.51 17.47 10.16
CA LEU A 164 -14.63 16.83 9.18
C LEU A 164 -14.89 15.33 9.13
N PRO A 165 -15.08 14.73 7.94
CA PRO A 165 -15.38 13.31 7.81
C PRO A 165 -14.15 12.44 8.10
N ILE A 166 -14.36 11.32 8.79
CA ILE A 166 -13.34 10.29 9.06
C ILE A 166 -13.60 9.12 8.11
N LEU A 167 -13.10 9.22 6.88
CA LEU A 167 -13.34 8.23 5.83
C LEU A 167 -12.17 7.29 5.59
N VAL A 168 -10.97 7.70 5.98
CA VAL A 168 -9.75 6.89 5.91
C VAL A 168 -8.99 7.09 7.20
N LYS A 169 -8.58 6.01 7.81
CA LYS A 169 -7.69 6.05 8.97
C LYS A 169 -6.63 4.97 8.91
N SER A 170 -5.50 5.22 9.55
CA SER A 170 -4.40 4.30 9.68
C SER A 170 -4.01 4.15 11.14
N GLY A 171 -3.63 2.93 11.50
CA GLY A 171 -2.94 2.66 12.75
C GLY A 171 -1.43 2.75 12.58
N TYR A 172 -0.71 1.98 13.42
CA TYR A 172 0.74 1.85 13.38
C TYR A 172 1.13 0.41 13.73
N PHE A 173 2.39 0.08 13.55
CA PHE A 173 2.89 -1.25 13.91
C PHE A 173 4.03 -1.18 14.93
N TYR A 174 4.16 -2.23 15.71
CA TYR A 174 5.36 -2.56 16.46
C TYR A 174 6.28 -3.43 15.60
N ASP A 175 7.58 -3.13 15.59
CA ASP A 175 8.59 -4.02 15.03
C ASP A 175 8.83 -5.29 15.89
N ARG A 176 9.81 -6.12 15.49
CA ARG A 176 10.18 -7.32 16.24
C ARG A 176 10.59 -7.03 17.69
N ASP A 177 11.19 -5.87 17.93
CA ASP A 177 11.70 -5.44 19.23
C ASP A 177 10.61 -4.73 20.07
N GLY A 178 9.39 -4.63 19.56
CA GLY A 178 8.27 -3.94 20.22
C GLY A 178 8.35 -2.42 20.14
N SER A 179 9.09 -1.87 19.19
CA SER A 179 9.20 -0.43 18.99
C SER A 179 8.26 0.05 17.87
N PRO A 180 7.50 1.15 18.07
CA PRO A 180 6.76 1.82 16.99
C PRO A 180 7.64 2.78 16.17
N LEU A 181 8.91 2.89 16.49
CA LEU A 181 9.85 3.83 15.89
C LEU A 181 10.81 3.12 14.95
N ALA A 182 11.12 3.75 13.83
CA ALA A 182 12.14 3.24 12.93
C ALA A 182 13.54 3.27 13.60
N PRO A 183 14.37 2.22 13.48
CA PRO A 183 15.68 2.16 14.11
C PRO A 183 16.60 3.26 13.59
N THR A 184 17.16 4.07 14.49
CA THR A 184 18.06 5.20 14.16
C THR A 184 19.51 5.00 14.63
N ASP A 185 19.77 3.97 15.43
CA ASP A 185 21.01 3.79 16.19
C ASP A 185 22.27 3.56 15.33
N LYS A 186 22.10 3.35 14.03
CA LYS A 186 23.21 3.12 13.10
C LYS A 186 23.19 4.08 11.92
N VAL A 187 23.01 5.39 12.18
CA VAL A 187 23.15 6.41 11.15
C VAL A 187 24.66 6.67 10.92
N GLY A 188 25.32 5.71 10.26
CA GLY A 188 26.70 5.91 9.79
C GLY A 188 26.78 7.02 8.71
N ILE A 189 28.01 7.42 8.36
CA ILE A 189 28.28 8.44 7.32
C ILE A 189 27.46 8.23 6.05
N CYS A 190 27.26 6.96 5.63
CA CYS A 190 26.49 6.59 4.43
C CYS A 190 25.00 6.98 4.48
N HIS A 191 24.45 7.26 5.65
CA HIS A 191 23.04 7.59 5.84
C HIS A 191 22.79 9.05 6.23
N ARG A 192 23.86 9.84 6.43
CA ARG A 192 23.78 11.21 6.93
C ARG A 192 22.92 12.15 6.06
N TRP A 193 22.87 11.91 4.78
CA TRP A 193 22.11 12.75 3.84
C TRP A 193 20.72 12.21 3.51
N TRP A 194 20.36 11.04 4.03
CA TRP A 194 19.05 10.41 3.81
C TRP A 194 18.44 10.03 5.15
N THR A 195 17.88 11.01 5.85
CA THR A 195 17.47 10.94 7.27
C THR A 195 15.96 10.73 7.45
N LYS A 196 15.26 10.19 6.45
CA LYS A 196 13.77 10.10 6.49
C LYS A 196 13.24 9.39 7.76
N ARG A 197 14.01 8.49 8.36
CA ARG A 197 13.64 7.82 9.60
C ARG A 197 13.59 8.78 10.80
N ILE A 198 14.43 9.81 10.82
CA ILE A 198 14.48 10.81 11.90
C ILE A 198 13.22 11.69 11.84
N GLU A 199 12.87 12.19 10.66
CA GLU A 199 11.67 12.99 10.46
C GLU A 199 10.40 12.18 10.72
N PHE A 200 10.38 10.92 10.27
CA PHE A 200 9.30 9.97 10.57
C PHE A 200 9.14 9.76 12.08
N ASN A 201 10.22 9.46 12.81
CA ASN A 201 10.16 9.25 14.26
C ASN A 201 9.70 10.51 15.01
N ARG A 202 10.07 11.70 14.54
CA ARG A 202 9.58 12.95 15.12
C ARG A 202 8.06 13.09 14.97
N TRP A 203 7.55 12.76 13.80
CA TRP A 203 6.11 12.75 13.55
C TRP A 203 5.42 11.68 14.40
N MET A 204 5.92 10.44 14.41
CA MET A 204 5.32 9.31 15.12
C MET A 204 5.23 9.56 16.63
N LYS A 205 6.29 10.07 17.26
CA LYS A 205 6.27 10.44 18.70
C LYS A 205 5.18 11.44 19.01
N LYS A 206 5.00 12.46 18.15
CA LYS A 206 3.94 13.45 18.32
C LYS A 206 2.55 12.83 18.14
N ALA A 207 2.37 11.97 17.15
CA ALA A 207 1.08 11.32 16.88
C ALA A 207 0.67 10.37 18.01
N LEU A 208 1.60 9.57 18.53
CA LEU A 208 1.35 8.65 19.64
C LEU A 208 1.01 9.36 20.96
N SER A 209 1.57 10.57 21.21
CA SER A 209 1.25 11.36 22.39
C SER A 209 0.00 12.22 22.26
N GLY A 210 -0.64 12.20 21.10
CA GLY A 210 -1.84 13.00 20.81
C GLY A 210 -3.16 12.32 21.23
N THR A 211 -4.27 12.89 20.76
CA THR A 211 -5.61 12.28 20.92
C THR A 211 -5.69 11.01 20.07
N ARG A 212 -6.59 10.08 20.47
CA ARG A 212 -6.78 8.82 19.78
C ARG A 212 -6.90 8.98 18.27
N ILE A 213 -7.78 9.86 17.82
CA ILE A 213 -7.92 10.20 16.40
C ILE A 213 -7.31 11.58 16.17
N SER A 214 -6.32 11.65 15.30
CA SER A 214 -5.65 12.88 14.90
C SER A 214 -5.40 12.94 13.40
N ARG A 215 -5.32 14.15 12.82
CA ARG A 215 -5.01 14.33 11.40
C ARG A 215 -3.60 13.79 11.09
N SER A 216 -3.47 12.95 10.07
CA SER A 216 -2.22 12.27 9.75
C SER A 216 -1.46 12.88 8.58
N ASN A 217 -0.13 12.83 8.64
CA ASN A 217 0.80 13.00 7.52
C ASN A 217 1.50 11.66 7.17
N TYR A 218 1.04 10.55 7.73
CA TYR A 218 1.59 9.22 7.53
C TYR A 218 0.45 8.20 7.44
N VAL A 219 0.69 7.15 6.69
CA VAL A 219 -0.17 5.98 6.60
C VAL A 219 0.69 4.74 6.70
N CYS A 220 0.21 3.73 7.40
CA CYS A 220 0.72 2.37 7.38
C CYS A 220 -0.13 1.57 6.39
N GLY A 221 0.46 1.13 5.29
CA GLY A 221 -0.26 0.46 4.20
C GLY A 221 -0.89 -0.85 4.61
N GLY A 222 -0.20 -1.62 5.45
CA GLY A 222 -0.70 -2.85 6.02
C GLY A 222 -1.73 -2.66 7.14
N LEU A 223 -1.93 -1.43 7.63
CA LEU A 223 -2.92 -1.15 8.67
C LEU A 223 -3.71 0.11 8.34
N MET A 224 -4.61 0.00 7.35
CA MET A 224 -5.41 1.11 6.86
C MET A 224 -6.89 0.68 6.70
N ALA A 225 -7.81 1.49 7.25
CA ALA A 225 -9.25 1.30 7.12
C ALA A 225 -9.86 2.40 6.25
N LEU A 226 -10.63 2.00 5.25
CA LEU A 226 -11.30 2.88 4.29
C LEU A 226 -12.81 2.64 4.31
N HIS A 227 -13.58 3.70 4.41
CA HIS A 227 -15.03 3.67 4.24
C HIS A 227 -15.40 3.71 2.75
N ALA A 228 -16.52 3.11 2.35
CA ALA A 228 -16.98 3.10 0.95
C ALA A 228 -17.06 4.49 0.34
N ARG A 229 -17.48 5.51 1.08
CA ARG A 229 -17.51 6.91 0.64
C ARG A 229 -16.14 7.47 0.23
N ALA A 230 -15.03 6.85 0.66
CA ALA A 230 -13.68 7.19 0.21
C ALA A 230 -13.25 6.28 -0.94
N PHE A 231 -13.23 4.97 -0.73
CA PHE A 231 -12.62 4.05 -1.69
C PHE A 231 -13.38 3.94 -3.02
N THR A 232 -14.67 4.25 -3.05
CA THR A 232 -15.42 4.34 -4.32
C THR A 232 -15.16 5.66 -5.07
N ARG A 233 -14.51 6.63 -4.46
CA ARG A 233 -14.28 7.96 -5.05
C ARG A 233 -12.82 8.26 -5.32
N VAL A 234 -11.88 7.67 -4.56
CA VAL A 234 -10.45 7.89 -4.70
C VAL A 234 -9.73 6.56 -4.84
N ALA A 235 -9.03 6.37 -5.95
CA ALA A 235 -8.21 5.19 -6.23
C ALA A 235 -6.82 5.29 -5.59
N PHE A 236 -6.17 4.15 -5.35
CA PHE A 236 -4.72 4.11 -5.25
C PHE A 236 -4.09 4.43 -6.61
N ASP A 237 -2.91 5.01 -6.58
CA ASP A 237 -2.16 5.32 -7.79
C ASP A 237 -1.44 4.06 -8.32
N PRO A 238 -1.85 3.54 -9.50
CA PRO A 238 -1.22 2.33 -10.06
C PRO A 238 0.17 2.60 -10.67
N PHE A 239 0.55 3.88 -10.83
CA PHE A 239 1.84 4.28 -11.40
C PHE A 239 2.91 4.52 -10.34
N ILE A 240 2.55 4.49 -9.05
CA ILE A 240 3.53 4.60 -7.97
C ILE A 240 4.40 3.33 -7.91
N THR A 241 5.70 3.51 -7.81
CA THR A 241 6.64 2.38 -7.78
C THR A 241 6.79 1.74 -6.41
N ARG A 242 6.38 2.45 -5.36
CA ARG A 242 6.38 2.02 -3.96
C ARG A 242 5.72 3.06 -3.07
N GLY A 243 5.21 2.63 -1.88
CA GLY A 243 4.63 3.52 -0.88
C GLY A 243 3.31 4.11 -1.31
N GLU A 244 2.50 3.29 -1.91
CA GLU A 244 1.13 3.55 -2.35
C GLU A 244 0.23 4.04 -1.23
N ASP A 245 0.55 3.65 0.00
CA ASP A 245 -0.11 4.04 1.23
C ASP A 245 0.02 5.56 1.49
N LEU A 246 1.25 6.05 1.53
CA LEU A 246 1.50 7.47 1.73
C LEU A 246 1.06 8.29 0.51
N ASP A 247 1.20 7.75 -0.69
CA ASP A 247 0.68 8.35 -1.91
C ASP A 247 -0.85 8.48 -1.87
N TYR A 248 -1.56 7.48 -1.32
CA TYR A 248 -3.01 7.54 -1.14
C TYR A 248 -3.44 8.70 -0.21
N LEU A 249 -2.64 9.02 0.81
CA LEU A 249 -2.87 10.22 1.62
C LEU A 249 -2.80 11.49 0.77
N PHE A 250 -1.84 11.58 -0.16
CA PHE A 250 -1.77 12.74 -1.06
C PHE A 250 -2.99 12.79 -1.99
N ASN A 251 -3.41 11.64 -2.51
CA ASN A 251 -4.58 11.54 -3.37
C ASN A 251 -5.84 12.00 -2.60
N MET A 252 -6.08 11.50 -1.40
CA MET A 252 -7.20 11.94 -0.57
C MET A 252 -7.19 13.45 -0.34
N ARG A 253 -6.03 14.05 -0.05
CA ARG A 253 -5.90 15.49 0.15
C ARG A 253 -6.14 16.30 -1.11
N MET A 254 -5.70 15.85 -2.27
CA MET A 254 -6.00 16.50 -3.54
C MET A 254 -7.50 16.59 -3.78
N PHE A 255 -8.28 15.61 -3.31
CA PHE A 255 -9.74 15.60 -3.39
C PHE A 255 -10.45 16.20 -2.17
N GLY A 256 -9.72 16.91 -1.31
CA GLY A 256 -10.30 17.65 -0.16
C GLY A 256 -10.60 16.80 1.07
N TYR A 257 -10.07 15.59 1.16
CA TYR A 257 -10.26 14.71 2.32
C TYR A 257 -8.98 14.59 3.14
N ASP A 258 -9.13 14.38 4.45
CA ASP A 258 -8.01 14.05 5.33
C ASP A 258 -7.92 12.54 5.57
N VAL A 259 -6.71 12.10 5.88
CA VAL A 259 -6.45 10.79 6.47
C VAL A 259 -6.19 10.96 7.96
N TRP A 260 -6.69 10.03 8.76
CA TRP A 260 -6.64 10.10 10.21
C TRP A 260 -5.71 9.02 10.78
N PHE A 261 -5.04 9.33 11.88
CA PHE A 261 -4.22 8.41 12.65
C PHE A 261 -4.96 7.98 13.90
N ASP A 262 -4.98 6.67 14.18
CA ASP A 262 -5.54 6.08 15.41
C ASP A 262 -4.40 5.52 16.24
N ASN A 263 -4.05 6.14 17.36
CA ASN A 263 -2.96 5.73 18.23
C ASN A 263 -3.29 4.54 19.16
N GLU A 264 -4.51 4.00 19.07
CA GLU A 264 -4.93 2.80 19.79
C GLU A 264 -5.10 1.58 18.87
N TRP A 265 -4.86 1.71 17.55
CA TRP A 265 -4.99 0.62 16.59
C TRP A 265 -3.63 0.20 16.06
N THR A 266 -3.22 -1.02 16.38
CA THR A 266 -1.87 -1.49 16.09
C THR A 266 -1.80 -2.99 15.79
N VAL A 267 -0.73 -3.38 15.09
CA VAL A 267 -0.33 -4.77 14.79
C VAL A 267 1.16 -4.94 15.07
N ARG A 268 1.65 -6.17 14.99
CA ARG A 268 3.08 -6.47 14.97
C ARG A 268 3.52 -6.76 13.55
N HIS A 269 4.51 -6.06 13.06
CA HIS A 269 5.08 -6.24 11.72
C HIS A 269 6.34 -7.08 11.79
N LEU A 270 6.33 -8.23 11.11
CA LEU A 270 7.37 -9.26 11.14
C LEU A 270 7.86 -9.58 9.71
N PRO A 271 8.38 -8.59 8.98
CA PRO A 271 8.78 -8.79 7.59
C PRO A 271 9.94 -9.76 7.48
N PRO A 272 10.04 -10.52 6.37
CA PRO A 272 11.21 -11.30 6.07
C PRO A 272 12.45 -10.41 5.91
N GLU A 273 13.63 -10.98 6.10
CA GLU A 273 14.86 -10.21 5.92
C GLU A 273 15.06 -9.81 4.47
N SER A 274 15.20 -8.52 4.22
CA SER A 274 15.50 -7.97 2.89
C SER A 274 17.00 -8.06 2.59
N GLU A 275 17.37 -8.82 1.58
CA GLU A 275 18.77 -9.05 1.22
C GLU A 275 19.45 -7.84 0.56
N LYS A 276 18.71 -7.01 -0.19
CA LYS A 276 19.30 -5.94 -1.01
C LYS A 276 18.69 -4.57 -0.72
N ARG A 277 19.56 -3.61 -0.41
CA ARG A 277 19.17 -2.23 -0.07
C ARG A 277 19.19 -1.27 -1.28
N SER A 278 20.01 -1.54 -2.29
CA SER A 278 20.11 -0.66 -3.46
C SER A 278 18.88 -0.69 -4.37
N PRO A 279 18.19 -1.84 -4.64
CA PRO A 279 16.92 -1.83 -5.37
C PRO A 279 15.84 -1.03 -4.64
N ARG A 280 15.73 -1.22 -3.32
CA ARG A 280 14.78 -0.48 -2.48
C ARG A 280 15.04 1.03 -2.48
N PHE A 281 16.31 1.43 -2.47
CA PHE A 281 16.67 2.84 -2.62
C PHE A 281 16.33 3.38 -4.01
N MET A 282 16.49 2.58 -5.06
CA MET A 282 16.10 2.95 -6.41
C MET A 282 14.58 3.16 -6.53
N GLN A 283 13.77 2.26 -5.96
CA GLN A 283 12.31 2.43 -5.88
C GLN A 283 11.92 3.71 -5.14
N ASP A 284 12.58 4.03 -4.00
CA ASP A 284 12.39 5.29 -3.29
C ASP A 284 12.73 6.51 -4.18
N VAL A 285 13.79 6.43 -5.00
CA VAL A 285 14.17 7.51 -5.92
C VAL A 285 13.08 7.74 -6.98
N TYR A 286 12.60 6.66 -7.63
CA TYR A 286 11.49 6.77 -8.59
C TYR A 286 10.25 7.35 -7.94
N ARG A 287 9.85 6.82 -6.79
CA ARG A 287 8.70 7.28 -6.01
C ARG A 287 8.72 8.79 -5.79
N TRP A 288 9.79 9.32 -5.17
CA TRP A 288 9.83 10.72 -4.76
C TRP A 288 9.86 11.70 -5.94
N TYR A 289 10.55 11.35 -7.05
CA TYR A 289 10.50 12.15 -8.27
C TYR A 289 9.10 12.12 -8.89
N TYR A 290 8.47 10.95 -8.92
CA TYR A 290 7.11 10.79 -9.45
C TYR A 290 6.08 11.57 -8.61
N GLU A 291 6.05 11.37 -7.29
CA GLU A 291 5.14 12.09 -6.39
C GLU A 291 5.30 13.61 -6.53
N ARG A 292 6.55 14.10 -6.58
CA ARG A 292 6.82 15.54 -6.81
C ARG A 292 6.22 16.02 -8.15
N ALA A 293 6.40 15.28 -9.24
CA ALA A 293 5.87 15.64 -10.54
C ALA A 293 4.34 15.62 -10.56
N LYS A 294 3.72 14.57 -10.03
CA LYS A 294 2.27 14.42 -9.89
C LYS A 294 1.66 15.58 -9.09
N LEU A 295 2.21 15.89 -7.92
CA LEU A 295 1.71 16.99 -7.08
C LEU A 295 1.91 18.36 -7.74
N THR A 296 2.99 18.54 -8.50
CA THR A 296 3.20 19.77 -9.29
C THR A 296 2.16 19.88 -10.40
N PHE A 297 1.88 18.80 -11.13
CA PHE A 297 0.85 18.76 -12.15
C PHE A 297 -0.54 19.03 -11.54
N ALA A 298 -0.87 18.37 -10.44
CA ALA A 298 -2.15 18.50 -9.74
C ALA A 298 -2.39 19.94 -9.24
N ALA A 299 -1.35 20.64 -8.79
CA ALA A 299 -1.46 22.01 -8.31
C ALA A 299 -1.93 23.02 -9.39
N HIS A 300 -1.84 22.67 -10.66
CA HIS A 300 -2.35 23.48 -11.78
C HIS A 300 -3.80 23.11 -12.19
N GLN A 301 -4.40 22.10 -11.54
CA GLN A 301 -5.78 21.71 -11.80
C GLN A 301 -6.71 22.50 -10.87
N GLN A 302 -7.68 23.23 -11.43
CA GLN A 302 -8.60 24.10 -10.66
C GLN A 302 -9.51 23.35 -9.69
N GLU A 303 -9.80 22.09 -10.00
CA GLU A 303 -10.72 21.24 -9.20
C GLU A 303 -10.04 20.55 -8.03
N LEU A 304 -8.70 20.63 -7.92
CA LEU A 304 -7.94 19.92 -6.91
C LEU A 304 -7.39 20.87 -5.83
N VAL A 305 -7.33 20.36 -4.61
CA VAL A 305 -6.67 21.07 -3.50
C VAL A 305 -5.16 20.88 -3.62
N PRO A 306 -4.35 21.95 -3.72
CA PRO A 306 -2.90 21.83 -3.79
C PRO A 306 -2.30 21.19 -2.54
N VAL A 307 -1.57 20.09 -2.72
CA VAL A 307 -0.80 19.43 -1.65
C VAL A 307 0.65 19.89 -1.74
N THR A 308 1.09 20.66 -0.75
CA THR A 308 2.42 21.27 -0.74
C THR A 308 3.37 20.57 0.24
N ALA A 309 4.68 20.70 0.01
CA ALA A 309 5.68 20.22 0.96
C ALA A 309 5.50 20.81 2.37
N ALA A 310 5.06 22.07 2.47
CA ALA A 310 4.80 22.73 3.76
C ALA A 310 3.65 22.08 4.53
N SER A 311 2.56 21.68 3.85
CA SER A 311 1.41 21.00 4.47
C SER A 311 1.75 19.58 4.98
N LEU A 312 2.87 19.03 4.53
CA LEU A 312 3.35 17.67 4.85
C LEU A 312 4.54 17.66 5.83
N MET A 313 4.84 18.78 6.48
CA MET A 313 5.92 18.83 7.48
C MET A 313 5.52 18.13 8.78
N PRO A 314 6.46 17.55 9.55
CA PRO A 314 7.90 17.39 9.26
C PRO A 314 8.21 16.24 8.31
N TYR A 315 7.27 15.35 8.05
CA TYR A 315 7.37 14.19 7.16
C TYR A 315 6.03 14.03 6.43
N PRO A 316 6.01 13.72 5.14
CA PRO A 316 7.12 13.53 4.21
C PRO A 316 7.55 14.81 3.45
N GLY A 317 7.10 15.98 3.82
CA GLY A 317 7.30 17.25 3.09
C GLY A 317 8.71 17.48 2.55
N PRO A 318 9.80 17.30 3.32
CA PRO A 318 11.14 17.48 2.81
C PRO A 318 11.49 16.60 1.59
N TRP A 319 10.93 15.40 1.50
CA TRP A 319 11.28 14.39 0.48
C TRP A 319 10.69 14.66 -0.90
N ILE A 320 9.56 15.36 -0.97
CA ILE A 320 8.99 15.85 -2.23
C ILE A 320 9.52 17.22 -2.65
N SER A 321 10.50 17.77 -1.93
CA SER A 321 11.09 19.08 -2.19
C SER A 321 12.63 19.01 -2.20
N ARG A 322 13.31 19.77 -1.33
CA ARG A 322 14.76 19.97 -1.28
C ARG A 322 15.59 18.70 -1.02
N GLU A 323 15.04 17.71 -0.29
CA GLU A 323 15.82 16.50 0.06
C GLU A 323 16.10 15.63 -1.17
N LEU A 324 15.31 15.74 -2.25
CA LEU A 324 15.57 15.06 -3.51
C LEU A 324 16.92 15.46 -4.14
N ASP A 325 17.38 16.66 -3.91
CA ASP A 325 18.68 17.13 -4.42
C ASP A 325 19.86 16.36 -3.81
N ARG A 326 19.63 15.68 -2.67
CA ARG A 326 20.63 14.86 -1.98
C ARG A 326 20.73 13.43 -2.50
N VAL A 327 19.81 12.98 -3.36
CA VAL A 327 19.81 11.59 -3.89
C VAL A 327 21.14 11.26 -4.55
N ARG A 328 21.65 12.13 -5.44
CA ARG A 328 22.90 11.90 -6.17
C ARG A 328 24.10 11.75 -5.21
N LYS A 329 24.19 12.64 -4.24
CA LYS A 329 25.25 12.60 -3.21
C LYS A 329 25.13 11.34 -2.34
N THR A 330 23.91 10.98 -1.96
CA THR A 330 23.63 9.76 -1.17
C THR A 330 24.05 8.50 -1.93
N ALA A 331 23.67 8.38 -3.20
CA ALA A 331 24.03 7.24 -4.05
C ALA A 331 25.54 7.11 -4.22
N MET A 332 26.23 8.24 -4.47
CA MET A 332 27.69 8.28 -4.59
C MET A 332 28.37 7.79 -3.31
N VAL A 333 27.99 8.34 -2.15
CA VAL A 333 28.61 7.97 -0.86
C VAL A 333 28.33 6.50 -0.52
N ARG A 334 27.10 6.00 -0.75
CA ARG A 334 26.78 4.59 -0.52
C ARG A 334 27.57 3.66 -1.43
N SER A 335 27.85 4.07 -2.67
CA SER A 335 28.69 3.27 -3.58
C SER A 335 30.14 3.11 -3.11
N MET A 336 30.63 4.05 -2.31
CA MET A 336 32.00 3.99 -1.77
C MET A 336 32.10 3.13 -0.49
N PHE A 337 31.04 3.08 0.33
CA PHE A 337 31.12 2.56 1.69
C PHE A 337 30.17 1.38 1.96
N THR A 338 29.47 0.83 0.94
CA THR A 338 28.61 -0.33 1.11
C THR A 338 29.00 -1.50 0.20
N ARG A 339 28.58 -2.72 0.58
CA ARG A 339 28.83 -3.92 -0.22
C ARG A 339 28.09 -3.92 -1.56
N GLU A 340 27.03 -3.12 -1.71
CA GLU A 340 26.21 -3.00 -2.92
C GLU A 340 26.69 -1.87 -3.86
N ARG A 341 28.01 -1.75 -4.02
CA ARG A 341 28.67 -0.69 -4.79
C ARG A 341 28.07 -0.48 -6.17
N GLU A 342 27.92 -1.56 -6.94
CA GLU A 342 27.44 -1.47 -8.34
C GLU A 342 26.01 -0.96 -8.43
N GLY A 343 25.11 -1.42 -7.55
CA GLY A 343 23.72 -0.94 -7.49
C GLY A 343 23.65 0.56 -7.24
N TYR A 344 24.43 1.08 -6.27
CA TYR A 344 24.46 2.50 -5.99
C TYR A 344 25.19 3.33 -7.07
N LEU A 345 26.21 2.78 -7.73
CA LEU A 345 26.87 3.44 -8.88
C LEU A 345 25.90 3.57 -10.07
N ARG A 346 25.10 2.54 -10.36
CA ARG A 346 24.07 2.60 -11.39
C ARG A 346 23.05 3.70 -11.08
N ILE A 347 22.60 3.80 -9.82
CA ILE A 347 21.65 4.84 -9.39
C ILE A 347 22.27 6.23 -9.57
N TRP A 348 23.54 6.41 -9.19
CA TRP A 348 24.26 7.68 -9.32
C TRP A 348 24.45 8.11 -10.78
N ARG A 349 24.74 7.16 -11.67
CA ARG A 349 25.03 7.44 -13.09
C ARG A 349 23.77 7.63 -13.93
N HIS A 350 22.78 6.78 -13.74
CA HIS A 350 21.62 6.67 -14.65
C HIS A 350 20.28 6.76 -13.93
N GLY A 351 20.14 6.13 -12.75
CA GLY A 351 18.86 5.91 -12.11
C GLY A 351 18.08 7.19 -11.77
N ILE A 352 18.78 8.29 -11.50
CA ILE A 352 18.14 9.59 -11.22
C ILE A 352 17.50 10.17 -12.49
N ASP A 353 18.17 10.06 -13.63
CA ASP A 353 17.68 10.60 -14.88
C ASP A 353 16.58 9.72 -15.47
N GLU A 354 16.68 8.39 -15.27
CA GLU A 354 15.60 7.43 -15.52
C GLU A 354 14.35 7.77 -14.68
N ALA A 355 14.51 8.01 -13.37
CA ALA A 355 13.41 8.36 -12.47
C ALA A 355 12.73 9.69 -12.85
N LYS A 356 13.51 10.70 -13.23
CA LYS A 356 12.98 11.98 -13.73
C LYS A 356 12.22 11.82 -15.04
N THR A 357 12.69 10.96 -15.93
CA THR A 357 12.03 10.65 -17.20
C THR A 357 10.70 9.94 -16.94
N TYR A 358 10.71 8.90 -16.10
CA TYR A 358 9.50 8.22 -15.66
C TYR A 358 8.48 9.20 -15.06
N ALA A 359 8.92 10.07 -14.15
CA ALA A 359 8.08 11.06 -13.50
C ALA A 359 7.40 12.01 -14.50
N ARG A 360 8.15 12.54 -15.49
CA ARG A 360 7.61 13.43 -16.54
C ARG A 360 6.65 12.72 -17.49
N GLN A 361 6.83 11.43 -17.74
CA GLN A 361 5.96 10.65 -18.61
C GLN A 361 4.64 10.26 -17.96
N ASN A 362 4.60 10.22 -16.62
CA ASN A 362 3.49 9.69 -15.84
C ASN A 362 2.83 10.72 -14.89
N ASP A 363 3.25 11.97 -14.84
CA ASP A 363 2.75 12.98 -13.90
C ASP A 363 1.24 13.20 -13.93
N ALA A 364 0.60 13.06 -15.11
CA ALA A 364 -0.85 13.17 -15.31
C ALA A 364 -1.58 11.81 -15.31
N SER A 365 -0.83 10.68 -15.31
CA SER A 365 -1.40 9.35 -15.58
C SER A 365 -2.39 8.91 -14.50
N TYR A 366 -2.07 9.18 -13.24
CA TYR A 366 -2.97 8.92 -12.12
C TYR A 366 -4.29 9.69 -12.28
N LEU A 367 -4.24 11.00 -12.52
CA LEU A 367 -5.45 11.82 -12.60
C LEU A 367 -6.34 11.43 -13.79
N ARG A 368 -5.74 11.00 -14.90
CA ARG A 368 -6.50 10.41 -16.01
C ARG A 368 -7.22 9.12 -15.63
N PHE A 369 -6.57 8.20 -14.94
CA PHE A 369 -7.20 6.98 -14.43
C PHE A 369 -8.27 7.31 -13.37
N GLN A 370 -7.92 8.17 -12.42
CA GLN A 370 -8.80 8.59 -11.33
C GLN A 370 -10.12 9.19 -11.82
N SER A 371 -10.13 9.89 -12.96
CA SER A 371 -11.36 10.47 -13.50
C SER A 371 -12.43 9.43 -13.87
N PHE A 372 -12.04 8.18 -14.11
CA PHE A 372 -12.95 7.06 -14.38
C PHE A 372 -13.26 6.22 -13.14
N TRP A 373 -12.46 6.36 -12.08
CA TRP A 373 -12.58 5.50 -10.89
C TRP A 373 -13.97 5.48 -10.26
N PRO A 374 -14.65 6.61 -10.03
CA PRO A 374 -16.00 6.59 -9.46
C PRO A 374 -16.99 5.79 -10.32
N LYS A 375 -16.92 5.94 -11.65
CA LYS A 375 -17.76 5.18 -12.58
C LYS A 375 -17.45 3.68 -12.53
N ILE A 376 -16.17 3.31 -12.50
CA ILE A 376 -15.73 1.92 -12.36
C ILE A 376 -16.34 1.31 -11.09
N MET A 377 -16.23 1.99 -9.96
CA MET A 377 -16.71 1.49 -8.68
C MET A 377 -18.23 1.43 -8.58
N ASP A 378 -18.94 2.38 -9.17
CA ASP A 378 -20.39 2.38 -9.22
C ASP A 378 -20.92 1.18 -10.08
N GLU A 379 -20.25 0.85 -11.19
CA GLU A 379 -20.59 -0.30 -12.06
C GLU A 379 -20.17 -1.65 -11.49
N LEU A 380 -19.11 -1.71 -10.67
CA LEU A 380 -18.68 -2.93 -9.98
C LEU A 380 -19.50 -3.23 -8.71
N TRP A 381 -20.21 -2.22 -8.19
CA TRP A 381 -20.92 -2.35 -6.92
C TRP A 381 -22.01 -3.42 -6.98
N ARG A 382 -21.77 -4.55 -6.29
CA ARG A 382 -22.69 -5.73 -6.26
C ARG A 382 -22.96 -6.32 -7.63
N ASP A 383 -21.97 -6.31 -8.53
CA ASP A 383 -22.06 -7.01 -9.82
C ASP A 383 -22.30 -8.51 -9.58
N ALA A 384 -23.45 -9.02 -9.99
CA ALA A 384 -23.88 -10.38 -9.66
C ALA A 384 -22.99 -11.45 -10.32
N GLN A 385 -22.51 -11.21 -11.56
CA GLN A 385 -21.64 -12.15 -12.26
C GLN A 385 -20.27 -12.23 -11.59
N LEU A 386 -19.68 -11.09 -11.25
CA LEU A 386 -18.39 -11.07 -10.56
C LEU A 386 -18.50 -11.59 -9.12
N THR A 387 -19.65 -11.40 -8.47
CA THR A 387 -19.91 -11.97 -7.14
C THR A 387 -19.88 -13.50 -7.20
N SER A 388 -20.56 -14.14 -8.17
CA SER A 388 -20.53 -15.61 -8.31
C SER A 388 -19.12 -16.14 -8.59
N ILE A 389 -18.32 -15.43 -9.39
CA ILE A 389 -16.90 -15.76 -9.64
C ILE A 389 -16.08 -15.70 -8.34
N LEU A 390 -16.26 -14.65 -7.52
CA LEU A 390 -15.52 -14.49 -6.27
C LEU A 390 -15.99 -15.48 -5.18
N GLU A 391 -17.22 -15.92 -5.22
CA GLU A 391 -17.78 -16.90 -4.28
C GLU A 391 -17.60 -18.36 -4.73
N GLY A 392 -17.08 -18.58 -5.94
CA GLY A 392 -16.84 -19.94 -6.50
C GLY A 392 -18.16 -20.70 -6.75
N THR A 393 -19.25 -20.00 -7.10
CA THR A 393 -20.58 -20.57 -7.35
C THR A 393 -20.91 -20.72 -8.84
N GLU A 394 -19.94 -20.43 -9.73
CA GLU A 394 -20.03 -20.70 -11.19
C GLU A 394 -19.74 -22.13 -11.54
#